data_e6eaf2c27acd10584baa5f09b0956fa7
#
_entry.id   e6eaf2c27acd10584baa5f09b0956fa7
#
_cell.length_a   1.000
_cell.length_b   1.000
_cell.length_c   1.000
_cell.angle_alpha   90.00
_cell.angle_beta   90.00
_cell.angle_gamma   90.00
#
_symmetry.space_group_name_H-M   'P 1'
#
loop_
_entity.id
_entity.type
_entity.pdbx_description
1 polymer ?
#
loop_
_entity_poly.entity_id
_entity_poly.type
_entity_poly.pdbx_seq_one_letter_code
_entity_poly.pdbx_strand_id
1 'polypeptide(L)'
;MKHAYVFPGQGSQFPGMGKSLYENSAFAKKLFEQANEIVGFRISDCMFTGTEEELRQTKVTQPAIFLHSVIAFKGIENNKPEMVAGHSLGEFSALVACGVLSFEDGLLLVSARAQAMQKACEAGPSAMAAVLGLEDGKVEAICSEIREKTGEIVVPANYNCPGQLVISGSVKGVEQACEELKAAGAKRALILPVGGAFHSPFMAAAQNELKNAIEKTTFYTPGCAVYQNVAAKAVVEKDEIKKNLIDQLTGAVRWTQSIQAMIADGASHFTEIGPGKILQGLIQKIDKTVQVDGVS
;
A
#
# COMPACT_ATOMS: atom_id res chain seq x y z
N MET A 1 -22.61 -12.45 7.22
CA MET A 1 -21.62 -12.26 6.12
C MET A 1 -21.25 -10.78 6.15
N LYS A 2 -19.96 -10.46 6.27
CA LYS A 2 -19.52 -9.06 6.38
C LYS A 2 -18.94 -8.57 5.05
N HIS A 3 -19.16 -7.28 4.77
CA HIS A 3 -18.64 -6.61 3.59
C HIS A 3 -17.37 -5.82 3.98
N ALA A 4 -16.28 -6.08 3.27
CA ALA A 4 -14.99 -5.46 3.49
C ALA A 4 -14.63 -4.51 2.34
N TYR A 5 -14.12 -3.32 2.66
CA TYR A 5 -13.57 -2.41 1.68
C TYR A 5 -12.05 -2.46 1.72
N VAL A 6 -11.44 -2.62 0.56
CA VAL A 6 -10.00 -2.71 0.41
C VAL A 6 -9.47 -1.63 -0.53
N PHE A 7 -8.30 -1.09 -0.21
CA PHE A 7 -7.74 0.07 -0.90
C PHE A 7 -6.36 -0.26 -1.48
N PRO A 8 -6.17 -0.04 -2.81
CA PRO A 8 -4.92 -0.38 -3.47
C PRO A 8 -3.77 0.54 -3.08
N GLY A 9 -2.56 0.07 -3.31
CA GLY A 9 -1.32 0.80 -3.14
C GLY A 9 -0.61 1.09 -4.46
N GLN A 10 0.66 1.47 -4.34
CA GLN A 10 1.53 1.78 -5.47
C GLN A 10 1.59 0.63 -6.48
N GLY A 11 1.52 0.95 -7.76
CA GLY A 11 1.40 0.01 -8.88
C GLY A 11 0.00 -0.02 -9.50
N SER A 12 -1.00 0.60 -8.87
CA SER A 12 -2.36 0.68 -9.41
C SER A 12 -2.64 1.93 -10.23
N GLN A 13 -1.74 2.93 -10.21
CA GLN A 13 -1.89 4.19 -10.94
C GLN A 13 -1.80 3.99 -12.46
N PHE A 14 -2.52 4.82 -13.20
CA PHE A 14 -2.47 4.89 -14.67
C PHE A 14 -2.84 6.30 -15.16
N PRO A 15 -2.30 6.74 -16.33
CA PRO A 15 -2.69 8.02 -16.92
C PRO A 15 -4.19 8.10 -17.21
N GLY A 16 -4.82 9.20 -16.81
CA GLY A 16 -6.27 9.40 -16.92
C GLY A 16 -7.06 9.01 -15.68
N MET A 17 -6.44 8.41 -14.66
CA MET A 17 -7.12 8.03 -13.42
C MET A 17 -7.79 9.22 -12.74
N GLY A 18 -9.02 9.05 -12.29
CA GLY A 18 -9.80 10.07 -11.58
C GLY A 18 -10.45 11.13 -12.48
N LYS A 19 -10.14 11.20 -13.80
CA LYS A 19 -10.70 12.19 -14.71
C LYS A 19 -12.23 12.08 -14.78
N SER A 20 -12.74 10.87 -14.91
CA SER A 20 -14.19 10.63 -14.95
C SER A 20 -14.90 11.06 -13.66
N LEU A 21 -14.29 10.80 -12.49
CA LEU A 21 -14.82 11.27 -11.21
C LEU A 21 -14.89 12.81 -11.17
N TYR A 22 -13.84 13.47 -11.63
CA TYR A 22 -13.77 14.94 -11.67
C TYR A 22 -14.82 15.56 -12.60
N GLU A 23 -15.00 14.99 -13.80
CA GLU A 23 -15.91 15.53 -14.81
C GLU A 23 -17.38 15.29 -14.49
N ASN A 24 -17.70 14.16 -13.84
CA ASN A 24 -19.10 13.75 -13.63
C ASN A 24 -19.65 14.06 -12.22
N SER A 25 -18.83 14.58 -11.29
CA SER A 25 -19.25 14.88 -9.93
C SER A 25 -18.72 16.22 -9.44
N ALA A 26 -19.62 17.16 -9.18
CA ALA A 26 -19.28 18.45 -8.58
C ALA A 26 -18.63 18.29 -7.20
N PHE A 27 -19.05 17.26 -6.44
CA PHE A 27 -18.46 16.90 -5.17
C PHE A 27 -17.01 16.41 -5.35
N ALA A 28 -16.76 15.49 -6.27
CA ALA A 28 -15.42 14.99 -6.56
C ALA A 28 -14.51 16.13 -7.05
N LYS A 29 -14.99 16.96 -7.97
CA LYS A 29 -14.28 18.14 -8.47
C LYS A 29 -13.79 19.03 -7.32
N LYS A 30 -14.67 19.34 -6.36
CA LYS A 30 -14.32 20.15 -5.19
C LYS A 30 -13.19 19.52 -4.38
N LEU A 31 -13.21 18.20 -4.16
CA LEU A 31 -12.15 17.50 -3.42
C LEU A 31 -10.82 17.47 -4.18
N PHE A 32 -10.84 17.32 -5.51
CA PHE A 32 -9.62 17.41 -6.31
C PHE A 32 -8.99 18.81 -6.26
N GLU A 33 -9.81 19.89 -6.36
CA GLU A 33 -9.27 21.25 -6.24
C GLU A 33 -8.73 21.52 -4.84
N GLN A 34 -9.43 21.10 -3.79
CA GLN A 34 -8.93 21.18 -2.42
C GLN A 34 -7.61 20.42 -2.26
N ALA A 35 -7.48 19.25 -2.87
CA ALA A 35 -6.24 18.48 -2.84
C ALA A 35 -5.08 19.20 -3.54
N ASN A 36 -5.32 19.84 -4.69
CA ASN A 36 -4.31 20.66 -5.38
C ASN A 36 -3.76 21.77 -4.47
N GLU A 37 -4.64 22.42 -3.69
CA GLU A 37 -4.25 23.46 -2.72
C GLU A 37 -3.42 22.86 -1.58
N ILE A 38 -3.84 21.72 -1.01
CA ILE A 38 -3.16 21.06 0.12
C ILE A 38 -1.74 20.61 -0.26
N VAL A 39 -1.58 19.96 -1.42
CA VAL A 39 -0.27 19.47 -1.85
C VAL A 39 0.62 20.53 -2.47
N GLY A 40 0.07 21.70 -2.79
CA GLY A 40 0.80 22.86 -3.32
C GLY A 40 1.15 22.78 -4.82
N PHE A 41 0.56 21.83 -5.55
CA PHE A 41 0.67 21.72 -7.01
C PHE A 41 -0.57 21.04 -7.58
N ARG A 42 -0.77 21.14 -8.91
CA ARG A 42 -1.93 20.54 -9.57
C ARG A 42 -1.73 19.04 -9.79
N ILE A 43 -1.91 18.27 -8.72
CA ILE A 43 -1.80 16.81 -8.79
C ILE A 43 -2.87 16.22 -9.71
N SER A 44 -4.06 16.84 -9.79
CA SER A 44 -5.12 16.45 -10.71
C SER A 44 -4.65 16.45 -12.17
N ASP A 45 -3.83 17.42 -12.57
CA ASP A 45 -3.33 17.50 -13.94
C ASP A 45 -2.36 16.34 -14.24
N CYS A 46 -1.49 15.99 -13.28
CA CYS A 46 -0.64 14.80 -13.38
C CYS A 46 -1.47 13.51 -13.50
N MET A 47 -2.58 13.41 -12.74
CA MET A 47 -3.46 12.24 -12.78
C MET A 47 -4.21 12.12 -14.11
N PHE A 48 -4.72 13.23 -14.66
CA PHE A 48 -5.61 13.24 -15.83
C PHE A 48 -4.88 13.20 -17.17
N THR A 49 -3.73 13.86 -17.25
CA THR A 49 -2.99 14.08 -18.51
C THR A 49 -1.49 13.83 -18.41
N GLY A 50 -0.97 13.53 -17.22
CA GLY A 50 0.44 13.23 -17.00
C GLY A 50 0.87 11.93 -17.65
N THR A 51 2.18 11.79 -17.84
CA THR A 51 2.80 10.58 -18.38
C THR A 51 2.92 9.47 -17.32
N GLU A 52 3.14 8.23 -17.78
CA GLU A 52 3.45 7.12 -16.84
C GLU A 52 4.68 7.40 -15.99
N GLU A 53 5.69 8.08 -16.54
CA GLU A 53 6.93 8.42 -15.84
C GLU A 53 6.66 9.43 -14.69
N GLU A 54 5.87 10.47 -14.94
CA GLU A 54 5.46 11.43 -13.93
C GLU A 54 4.67 10.76 -12.81
N LEU A 55 3.69 9.92 -13.18
CA LEU A 55 2.88 9.16 -12.22
C LEU A 55 3.68 8.09 -11.45
N ARG A 56 4.84 7.66 -11.94
CA ARG A 56 5.69 6.67 -11.28
C ARG A 56 6.53 7.26 -10.15
N GLN A 57 6.72 8.58 -10.12
CA GLN A 57 7.45 9.23 -9.03
C GLN A 57 6.69 9.06 -7.71
N THR A 58 7.32 8.47 -6.70
CA THR A 58 6.68 8.13 -5.42
C THR A 58 5.93 9.31 -4.80
N LYS A 59 6.51 10.52 -4.89
CA LYS A 59 5.89 11.77 -4.41
C LYS A 59 4.60 12.17 -5.12
N VAL A 60 4.35 11.65 -6.32
CA VAL A 60 3.12 11.85 -7.11
C VAL A 60 2.20 10.63 -6.99
N THR A 61 2.76 9.43 -7.15
CA THR A 61 2.00 8.16 -7.14
C THR A 61 1.12 8.02 -5.91
N GLN A 62 1.70 8.22 -4.73
CA GLN A 62 0.99 7.94 -3.48
C GLN A 62 -0.18 8.90 -3.25
N PRO A 63 -0.02 10.24 -3.32
CA PRO A 63 -1.16 11.13 -3.23
C PRO A 63 -2.21 10.91 -4.32
N ALA A 64 -1.81 10.59 -5.56
CA ALA A 64 -2.74 10.33 -6.67
C ALA A 64 -3.65 9.12 -6.39
N ILE A 65 -3.08 7.99 -5.94
CA ILE A 65 -3.85 6.78 -5.60
C ILE A 65 -4.75 7.05 -4.40
N PHE A 66 -4.25 7.73 -3.37
CA PHE A 66 -5.04 8.11 -2.20
C PHE A 66 -6.25 8.96 -2.60
N LEU A 67 -6.04 10.01 -3.40
CA LEU A 67 -7.11 10.89 -3.87
C LEU A 67 -8.18 10.13 -4.64
N HIS A 68 -7.76 9.33 -5.62
CA HIS A 68 -8.70 8.51 -6.37
C HIS A 68 -9.54 7.62 -5.46
N SER A 69 -8.87 6.87 -4.58
CA SER A 69 -9.51 5.91 -3.68
C SER A 69 -10.47 6.58 -2.70
N VAL A 70 -10.06 7.68 -2.05
CA VAL A 70 -10.90 8.36 -1.06
C VAL A 70 -12.06 9.11 -1.70
N ILE A 71 -11.86 9.72 -2.87
CA ILE A 71 -12.92 10.41 -3.60
C ILE A 71 -13.95 9.39 -4.11
N ALA A 72 -13.51 8.26 -4.67
CA ALA A 72 -14.40 7.17 -5.08
C ALA A 72 -15.20 6.63 -3.87
N PHE A 73 -14.53 6.36 -2.73
CA PHE A 73 -15.20 5.92 -1.51
C PHE A 73 -16.27 6.92 -1.04
N LYS A 74 -15.94 8.21 -0.98
CA LYS A 74 -16.87 9.26 -0.53
C LYS A 74 -18.05 9.46 -1.49
N GLY A 75 -17.93 9.01 -2.74
CA GLY A 75 -19.02 9.02 -3.73
C GLY A 75 -20.00 7.85 -3.59
N ILE A 76 -19.70 6.83 -2.80
CA ILE A 76 -20.58 5.68 -2.57
C ILE A 76 -21.71 6.10 -1.61
N GLU A 77 -22.97 5.94 -2.03
CA GLU A 77 -24.11 6.15 -1.15
C GLU A 77 -24.14 5.09 -0.02
N ASN A 78 -24.44 5.54 1.20
CA ASN A 78 -24.52 4.67 2.39
C ASN A 78 -23.24 3.85 2.67
N ASN A 79 -22.07 4.42 2.39
CA ASN A 79 -20.77 3.80 2.54
C ASN A 79 -20.41 3.53 4.02
N LYS A 80 -20.95 2.47 4.59
CA LYS A 80 -20.62 2.02 5.96
C LYS A 80 -19.82 0.73 5.88
N PRO A 81 -18.48 0.80 5.89
CA PRO A 81 -17.66 -0.41 5.90
C PRO A 81 -17.84 -1.17 7.22
N GLU A 82 -17.90 -2.50 7.15
CA GLU A 82 -17.86 -3.35 8.33
C GLU A 82 -16.42 -3.72 8.70
N MET A 83 -15.54 -3.76 7.71
CA MET A 83 -14.10 -3.98 7.80
C MET A 83 -13.38 -3.18 6.73
N VAL A 84 -12.18 -2.71 7.04
CA VAL A 84 -11.32 -2.04 6.06
C VAL A 84 -9.89 -2.57 6.11
N ALA A 85 -9.25 -2.63 4.95
CA ALA A 85 -7.81 -2.86 4.82
C ALA A 85 -7.26 -2.06 3.64
N GLY A 86 -5.97 -1.78 3.66
CA GLY A 86 -5.30 -1.15 2.53
C GLY A 86 -3.91 -1.74 2.33
N HIS A 87 -3.49 -1.88 1.08
CA HIS A 87 -2.16 -2.38 0.76
C HIS A 87 -1.15 -1.25 0.80
N SER A 88 -0.20 -1.27 1.75
CA SER A 88 0.83 -0.24 1.94
C SER A 88 0.21 1.17 2.03
N LEU A 89 0.35 2.01 1.00
CA LEU A 89 -0.30 3.31 0.89
C LEU A 89 -1.82 3.24 1.15
N GLY A 90 -2.47 2.22 0.64
CA GLY A 90 -3.93 2.04 0.76
C GLY A 90 -4.41 2.01 2.20
N GLU A 91 -3.54 1.73 3.17
CA GLU A 91 -3.88 1.77 4.60
C GLU A 91 -4.32 3.18 5.04
N PHE A 92 -3.74 4.25 4.48
CA PHE A 92 -4.18 5.62 4.73
C PHE A 92 -5.59 5.89 4.18
N SER A 93 -5.90 5.36 3.00
CA SER A 93 -7.25 5.44 2.42
C SER A 93 -8.27 4.68 3.28
N ALA A 94 -7.89 3.50 3.78
CA ALA A 94 -8.70 2.72 4.71
C ALA A 94 -8.96 3.48 6.03
N LEU A 95 -7.96 4.19 6.57
CA LEU A 95 -8.09 5.00 7.78
C LEU A 95 -9.04 6.19 7.59
N VAL A 96 -9.07 6.79 6.40
CA VAL A 96 -10.08 7.82 6.07
C VAL A 96 -11.47 7.19 5.93
N ALA A 97 -11.57 6.02 5.30
CA ALA A 97 -12.84 5.34 5.08
C ALA A 97 -13.52 4.90 6.38
N CYS A 98 -12.74 4.49 7.39
CA CYS A 98 -13.28 4.15 8.71
C CYS A 98 -13.35 5.32 9.70
N GLY A 99 -13.03 6.54 9.26
CA GLY A 99 -13.17 7.77 10.06
C GLY A 99 -12.04 8.03 11.06
N VAL A 100 -10.93 7.30 10.99
CA VAL A 100 -9.75 7.53 11.84
C VAL A 100 -9.01 8.81 11.46
N LEU A 101 -8.96 9.11 10.17
CA LEU A 101 -8.35 10.33 9.64
C LEU A 101 -9.37 11.17 8.88
N SER A 102 -9.23 12.49 8.94
CA SER A 102 -9.90 13.37 7.99
C SER A 102 -9.30 13.19 6.58
N PHE A 103 -10.00 13.67 5.55
CA PHE A 103 -9.46 13.69 4.18
C PHE A 103 -8.17 14.52 4.11
N GLU A 104 -8.18 15.68 4.73
CA GLU A 104 -7.07 16.62 4.76
C GLU A 104 -5.86 16.02 5.48
N ASP A 105 -6.06 15.48 6.68
CA ASP A 105 -4.98 14.86 7.45
C ASP A 105 -4.41 13.63 6.73
N GLY A 106 -5.28 12.80 6.15
CA GLY A 106 -4.87 11.65 5.34
C GLY A 106 -3.99 12.06 4.16
N LEU A 107 -4.38 13.10 3.42
CA LEU A 107 -3.62 13.61 2.28
C LEU A 107 -2.28 14.22 2.70
N LEU A 108 -2.26 14.99 3.78
CA LEU A 108 -1.01 15.56 4.33
C LEU A 108 -0.04 14.46 4.77
N LEU A 109 -0.52 13.43 5.47
CA LEU A 109 0.31 12.30 5.90
C LEU A 109 0.83 11.49 4.71
N VAL A 110 0.00 11.24 3.70
CA VAL A 110 0.41 10.54 2.47
C VAL A 110 1.45 11.35 1.70
N SER A 111 1.29 12.67 1.63
CA SER A 111 2.27 13.57 0.98
C SER A 111 3.60 13.58 1.74
N ALA A 112 3.57 13.66 3.06
CA ALA A 112 4.76 13.58 3.91
C ALA A 112 5.47 12.22 3.75
N ARG A 113 4.71 11.11 3.78
CA ARG A 113 5.21 9.76 3.53
C ARG A 113 5.90 9.63 2.17
N ALA A 114 5.23 10.10 1.12
CA ALA A 114 5.72 10.01 -0.24
C ALA A 114 7.03 10.78 -0.44
N GLN A 115 7.13 11.99 0.13
CA GLN A 115 8.35 12.79 0.08
C GLN A 115 9.49 12.16 0.89
N ALA A 116 9.21 11.67 2.09
CA ALA A 116 10.22 11.01 2.93
C ALA A 116 10.75 9.72 2.27
N MET A 117 9.86 8.91 1.68
CA MET A 117 10.25 7.71 0.93
C MET A 117 11.05 8.05 -0.32
N GLN A 118 10.69 9.11 -1.06
CA GLN A 118 11.44 9.57 -2.23
C GLN A 118 12.88 9.96 -1.83
N LYS A 119 13.05 10.74 -0.77
CA LYS A 119 14.39 11.09 -0.24
C LYS A 119 15.20 9.85 0.17
N ALA A 120 14.55 8.88 0.83
CA ALA A 120 15.22 7.63 1.21
C ALA A 120 15.71 6.83 -0.01
N CYS A 121 14.95 6.84 -1.10
CA CYS A 121 15.38 6.23 -2.37
C CYS A 121 16.59 6.94 -3.00
N GLU A 122 16.66 8.27 -2.88
CA GLU A 122 17.75 9.09 -3.42
C GLU A 122 19.03 9.01 -2.57
N ALA A 123 18.93 8.56 -1.31
CA ALA A 123 20.07 8.46 -0.40
C ALA A 123 21.05 7.33 -0.74
N GLY A 124 20.64 6.33 -1.51
CA GLY A 124 21.51 5.25 -1.95
C GLY A 124 20.80 4.18 -2.77
N PRO A 125 21.56 3.42 -3.57
CA PRO A 125 20.99 2.39 -4.43
C PRO A 125 20.41 1.24 -3.61
N SER A 126 19.14 0.92 -3.88
CA SER A 126 18.45 -0.21 -3.28
C SER A 126 17.41 -0.76 -4.26
N ALA A 127 16.91 -1.96 -4.02
CA ALA A 127 16.06 -2.64 -4.99
C ALA A 127 14.95 -3.45 -4.32
N MET A 128 13.95 -3.82 -5.14
CA MET A 128 12.93 -4.82 -4.82
C MET A 128 12.83 -5.83 -5.95
N ALA A 129 12.41 -7.06 -5.64
CA ALA A 129 12.12 -8.07 -6.64
C ALA A 129 10.86 -8.86 -6.30
N ALA A 130 10.08 -9.19 -7.35
CA ALA A 130 8.92 -10.07 -7.22
C ALA A 130 9.36 -11.52 -7.39
N VAL A 131 8.99 -12.37 -6.44
CA VAL A 131 9.24 -13.81 -6.42
C VAL A 131 7.91 -14.54 -6.64
N LEU A 132 7.86 -15.40 -7.64
CA LEU A 132 6.65 -16.14 -8.01
C LEU A 132 6.88 -17.65 -7.96
N GLY A 133 5.89 -18.38 -7.44
CA GLY A 133 5.83 -19.83 -7.50
C GLY A 133 6.72 -20.54 -6.48
N LEU A 134 7.08 -19.87 -5.39
CA LEU A 134 7.80 -20.45 -4.26
C LEU A 134 7.03 -20.20 -2.97
N GLU A 135 7.13 -21.10 -2.01
CA GLU A 135 6.52 -20.93 -0.69
C GLU A 135 7.23 -19.85 0.13
N ASP A 136 6.46 -19.08 0.90
CA ASP A 136 6.94 -17.93 1.67
C ASP A 136 8.10 -18.30 2.60
N GLY A 137 7.99 -19.41 3.36
CA GLY A 137 9.04 -19.85 4.27
C GLY A 137 10.38 -20.15 3.59
N LYS A 138 10.36 -20.62 2.33
CA LYS A 138 11.57 -20.85 1.55
C LYS A 138 12.22 -19.53 1.11
N VAL A 139 11.39 -18.54 0.75
CA VAL A 139 11.89 -17.18 0.42
C VAL A 139 12.51 -16.53 1.66
N GLU A 140 11.84 -16.64 2.81
CA GLU A 140 12.34 -16.12 4.11
C GLU A 140 13.70 -16.73 4.48
N ALA A 141 13.82 -18.05 4.36
CA ALA A 141 15.05 -18.76 4.68
C ALA A 141 16.22 -18.28 3.79
N ILE A 142 16.03 -18.19 2.48
CA ILE A 142 17.07 -17.72 1.54
C ILE A 142 17.47 -16.27 1.85
N CYS A 143 16.50 -15.37 2.12
CA CYS A 143 16.81 -14.00 2.52
C CYS A 143 17.63 -13.95 3.82
N SER A 144 17.31 -14.79 4.81
CA SER A 144 18.06 -14.88 6.07
C SER A 144 19.48 -15.39 5.85
N GLU A 145 19.64 -16.46 5.08
CA GLU A 145 20.95 -17.02 4.75
C GLU A 145 21.87 -16.01 4.05
N ILE A 146 21.35 -15.24 3.09
CA ILE A 146 22.14 -14.20 2.41
C ILE A 146 22.60 -13.15 3.41
N ARG A 147 21.72 -12.65 4.28
CA ARG A 147 22.11 -11.69 5.32
C ARG A 147 23.18 -12.21 6.25
N GLU A 148 23.06 -13.47 6.69
CA GLU A 148 24.01 -14.11 7.60
C GLU A 148 25.37 -14.34 6.94
N LYS A 149 25.39 -14.76 5.67
CA LYS A 149 26.63 -15.08 4.93
C LYS A 149 27.39 -13.86 4.41
N THR A 150 26.66 -12.81 4.02
CA THR A 150 27.23 -11.68 3.27
C THR A 150 27.14 -10.34 3.99
N GLY A 151 26.25 -10.21 4.97
CA GLY A 151 25.92 -8.94 5.60
C GLY A 151 25.02 -8.03 4.73
N GLU A 152 24.69 -8.44 3.50
CA GLU A 152 23.79 -7.67 2.62
C GLU A 152 22.35 -7.73 3.16
N ILE A 153 21.69 -6.59 3.17
CA ILE A 153 20.29 -6.51 3.64
C ILE A 153 19.37 -6.96 2.51
N VAL A 154 18.63 -8.04 2.75
CA VAL A 154 17.49 -8.46 1.94
C VAL A 154 16.42 -9.07 2.84
N VAL A 155 15.17 -8.62 2.69
CA VAL A 155 14.05 -9.00 3.54
C VAL A 155 12.78 -9.26 2.73
N PRO A 156 11.87 -10.13 3.17
CA PRO A 156 10.51 -10.18 2.68
C PRO A 156 9.81 -8.84 2.95
N ALA A 157 9.19 -8.27 1.92
CA ALA A 157 8.58 -6.95 1.98
C ALA A 157 7.05 -6.98 1.79
N ASN A 158 6.54 -7.78 0.84
CA ASN A 158 5.09 -7.89 0.60
C ASN A 158 4.67 -9.34 0.41
N TYR A 159 3.87 -9.86 1.31
CA TYR A 159 3.20 -11.16 1.21
C TYR A 159 1.87 -10.96 0.46
N ASN A 160 1.90 -10.96 -0.87
CA ASN A 160 0.77 -10.54 -1.70
C ASN A 160 -0.34 -11.60 -1.83
N CYS A 161 0.04 -12.83 -2.10
CA CYS A 161 -0.86 -14.00 -2.10
C CYS A 161 0.01 -15.27 -2.08
N PRO A 162 -0.54 -16.47 -1.80
CA PRO A 162 0.21 -17.71 -1.84
C PRO A 162 1.05 -17.85 -3.12
N GLY A 163 2.36 -18.03 -2.96
CA GLY A 163 3.33 -18.11 -4.06
C GLY A 163 3.65 -16.79 -4.78
N GLN A 164 3.30 -15.65 -4.20
CA GLN A 164 3.69 -14.32 -4.69
C GLN A 164 4.16 -13.44 -3.55
N LEU A 165 5.47 -13.28 -3.42
CA LEU A 165 6.13 -12.48 -2.40
C LEU A 165 7.07 -11.48 -3.06
N VAL A 166 7.18 -10.27 -2.49
CA VAL A 166 8.18 -9.27 -2.91
C VAL A 166 9.26 -9.20 -1.84
N ILE A 167 10.53 -9.22 -2.27
CA ILE A 167 11.71 -9.00 -1.44
C ILE A 167 12.27 -7.59 -1.67
N SER A 168 12.95 -7.05 -0.66
CA SER A 168 13.45 -5.68 -0.64
C SER A 168 14.78 -5.61 0.07
N GLY A 169 15.72 -4.80 -0.44
CA GLY A 169 17.04 -4.68 0.19
C GLY A 169 18.07 -3.93 -0.62
N SER A 170 19.35 -4.18 -0.32
CA SER A 170 20.46 -3.70 -1.13
C SER A 170 20.42 -4.30 -2.54
N VAL A 171 20.94 -3.59 -3.52
CA VAL A 171 20.97 -4.09 -4.91
C VAL A 171 21.61 -5.48 -4.97
N LYS A 172 22.81 -5.63 -4.36
CA LYS A 172 23.53 -6.91 -4.32
C LYS A 172 22.75 -8.00 -3.61
N GLY A 173 22.15 -7.70 -2.44
CA GLY A 173 21.37 -8.68 -1.68
C GLY A 173 20.14 -9.16 -2.47
N VAL A 174 19.46 -8.26 -3.16
CA VAL A 174 18.29 -8.60 -3.99
C VAL A 174 18.68 -9.38 -5.24
N GLU A 175 19.79 -9.00 -5.91
CA GLU A 175 20.31 -9.73 -7.08
C GLU A 175 20.70 -11.16 -6.69
N GLN A 176 21.49 -11.33 -5.63
CA GLN A 176 21.86 -12.65 -5.12
C GLN A 176 20.64 -13.47 -4.72
N ALA A 177 19.67 -12.86 -4.03
CA ALA A 177 18.43 -13.53 -3.68
C ALA A 177 17.67 -14.00 -4.93
N CYS A 178 17.62 -13.19 -5.98
CA CYS A 178 16.97 -13.59 -7.24
C CYS A 178 17.62 -14.83 -7.88
N GLU A 179 18.93 -14.94 -7.83
CA GLU A 179 19.67 -16.11 -8.34
C GLU A 179 19.41 -17.36 -7.50
N GLU A 180 19.55 -17.26 -6.18
CA GLU A 180 19.34 -18.38 -5.26
C GLU A 180 17.87 -18.85 -5.25
N LEU A 181 16.90 -17.93 -5.30
CA LEU A 181 15.48 -18.25 -5.38
C LEU A 181 15.12 -18.99 -6.69
N LYS A 182 15.71 -18.57 -7.82
CA LYS A 182 15.52 -19.31 -9.09
C LYS A 182 16.12 -20.70 -9.00
N ALA A 183 17.33 -20.83 -8.46
CA ALA A 183 17.97 -22.14 -8.24
C ALA A 183 17.14 -23.03 -7.29
N ALA A 184 16.45 -22.42 -6.32
CA ALA A 184 15.54 -23.12 -5.39
C ALA A 184 14.17 -23.48 -5.98
N GLY A 185 13.88 -23.11 -7.24
CA GLY A 185 12.67 -23.48 -7.97
C GLY A 185 11.62 -22.40 -8.12
N ALA A 186 11.95 -21.12 -7.83
CA ALA A 186 11.04 -20.03 -8.14
C ALA A 186 10.76 -19.96 -9.65
N LYS A 187 9.48 -19.87 -10.03
CA LYS A 187 9.09 -19.72 -11.46
C LYS A 187 9.60 -18.40 -12.05
N ARG A 188 9.64 -17.36 -11.22
CA ARG A 188 10.20 -16.04 -11.57
C ARG A 188 10.77 -15.39 -10.31
N ALA A 189 11.90 -14.70 -10.47
CA ALA A 189 12.43 -13.72 -9.53
C ALA A 189 12.93 -12.54 -10.36
N LEU A 190 12.18 -11.42 -10.33
CA LEU A 190 12.36 -10.30 -11.25
C LEU A 190 12.49 -9.00 -10.47
N ILE A 191 13.55 -8.24 -10.74
CA ILE A 191 13.73 -6.90 -10.19
C ILE A 191 12.60 -6.01 -10.67
N LEU A 192 12.03 -5.25 -9.75
CA LEU A 192 10.92 -4.34 -10.01
C LEU A 192 11.45 -2.94 -10.39
N PRO A 193 10.79 -2.23 -11.33
CA PRO A 193 11.15 -0.87 -11.71
C PRO A 193 10.63 0.16 -10.68
N VAL A 194 11.10 0.05 -9.43
CA VAL A 194 10.75 0.94 -8.31
C VAL A 194 11.98 1.70 -7.83
N GLY A 195 11.76 2.87 -7.23
CA GLY A 195 12.85 3.79 -6.87
C GLY A 195 13.72 3.34 -5.70
N GLY A 196 13.31 2.33 -4.90
CA GLY A 196 14.06 1.92 -3.73
C GLY A 196 13.46 0.74 -2.97
N ALA A 197 14.12 0.36 -1.88
CA ALA A 197 13.78 -0.79 -1.05
C ALA A 197 12.69 -0.45 -0.02
N PHE A 198 11.44 -0.36 -0.48
CA PHE A 198 10.30 -0.13 0.42
C PHE A 198 10.10 -1.32 1.38
N HIS A 199 9.48 -1.05 2.52
CA HIS A 199 9.18 -2.06 3.55
C HIS A 199 10.43 -2.84 4.02
N SER A 200 11.54 -2.11 4.19
CA SER A 200 12.83 -2.65 4.62
C SER A 200 13.55 -1.66 5.54
N PRO A 201 14.65 -2.04 6.19
CA PRO A 201 15.47 -1.13 7.00
C PRO A 201 15.96 0.13 6.26
N PHE A 202 16.01 0.13 4.92
CA PHE A 202 16.36 1.30 4.12
C PHE A 202 15.37 2.46 4.27
N MET A 203 14.15 2.19 4.75
CA MET A 203 13.12 3.21 4.99
C MET A 203 13.16 3.81 6.40
N ALA A 204 14.17 3.52 7.23
CA ALA A 204 14.24 4.00 8.61
C ALA A 204 14.23 5.53 8.74
N ALA A 205 14.92 6.25 7.85
CA ALA A 205 14.90 7.71 7.84
C ALA A 205 13.50 8.24 7.49
N ALA A 206 12.85 7.66 6.48
CA ALA A 206 11.49 8.00 6.09
C ALA A 206 10.47 7.68 7.20
N GLN A 207 10.66 6.58 7.93
CA GLN A 207 9.85 6.21 9.08
C GLN A 207 9.90 7.30 10.17
N ASN A 208 11.07 7.83 10.48
CA ASN A 208 11.23 8.89 11.47
C ASN A 208 10.55 10.20 11.04
N GLU A 209 10.66 10.58 9.76
CA GLU A 209 9.96 11.76 9.22
C GLU A 209 8.44 11.57 9.32
N LEU A 210 7.94 10.42 8.90
CA LEU A 210 6.51 10.09 8.97
C LEU A 210 5.99 10.03 10.41
N LYS A 211 6.76 9.44 11.34
CA LYS A 211 6.43 9.42 12.76
C LYS A 211 6.16 10.81 13.31
N ASN A 212 7.05 11.77 13.02
CA ASN A 212 6.89 13.16 13.44
C ASN A 212 5.60 13.81 12.89
N ALA A 213 5.18 13.44 11.68
CA ALA A 213 3.93 13.92 11.10
C ALA A 213 2.71 13.25 11.77
N ILE A 214 2.76 11.94 11.98
CA ILE A 214 1.68 11.17 12.63
C ILE A 214 1.46 11.65 14.07
N GLU A 215 2.51 11.93 14.83
CA GLU A 215 2.42 12.41 16.21
C GLU A 215 1.69 13.76 16.33
N LYS A 216 1.77 14.60 15.31
CA LYS A 216 1.10 15.90 15.23
C LYS A 216 -0.33 15.83 14.67
N THR A 217 -0.72 14.67 14.15
CA THR A 217 -2.02 14.48 13.51
C THR A 217 -3.03 13.90 14.49
N THR A 218 -4.27 14.39 14.41
CA THR A 218 -5.37 13.86 15.23
C THR A 218 -5.89 12.55 14.62
N PHE A 219 -5.95 11.51 15.44
CA PHE A 219 -6.56 10.23 15.10
C PHE A 219 -7.83 10.04 15.92
N TYR A 220 -8.92 9.70 15.24
CA TYR A 220 -10.21 9.43 15.86
C TYR A 220 -10.39 7.92 16.08
N THR A 221 -11.40 7.55 16.87
CA THR A 221 -11.79 6.15 17.04
C THR A 221 -12.35 5.60 15.72
N PRO A 222 -11.90 4.43 15.24
CA PRO A 222 -12.39 3.85 14.00
C PRO A 222 -13.86 3.45 14.11
N GLY A 223 -14.61 3.70 13.04
CA GLY A 223 -16.01 3.26 12.91
C GLY A 223 -16.18 1.77 12.65
N CYS A 224 -15.11 1.08 12.27
CA CYS A 224 -15.06 -0.37 12.06
C CYS A 224 -13.62 -0.88 12.25
N ALA A 225 -13.44 -2.21 12.27
CA ALA A 225 -12.11 -2.82 12.38
C ALA A 225 -11.22 -2.50 11.18
N VAL A 226 -9.96 -2.12 11.46
CA VAL A 226 -8.91 -1.89 10.47
C VAL A 226 -7.94 -3.06 10.49
N TYR A 227 -7.70 -3.71 9.35
CA TYR A 227 -6.71 -4.79 9.24
C TYR A 227 -5.42 -4.19 8.69
N GLN A 228 -4.48 -3.95 9.61
CA GLN A 228 -3.23 -3.24 9.29
C GLN A 228 -2.13 -4.19 8.84
N ASN A 229 -1.28 -3.72 7.93
CA ASN A 229 -0.31 -4.53 7.19
C ASN A 229 0.69 -5.26 8.09
N VAL A 230 1.23 -4.60 9.11
CA VAL A 230 2.24 -5.21 10.00
C VAL A 230 1.62 -6.13 11.04
N ALA A 231 0.40 -5.82 11.49
CA ALA A 231 -0.31 -6.59 12.51
C ALA A 231 -1.03 -7.81 11.93
N ALA A 232 -1.53 -7.71 10.69
CA ALA A 232 -2.32 -8.72 10.00
C ALA A 232 -3.52 -9.24 10.82
N LYS A 233 -4.15 -8.35 11.59
CA LYS A 233 -5.31 -8.61 12.45
C LYS A 233 -6.18 -7.37 12.55
N ALA A 234 -7.40 -7.54 13.06
CA ALA A 234 -8.30 -6.45 13.40
C ALA A 234 -7.68 -5.54 14.48
N VAL A 235 -7.66 -4.23 14.24
CA VAL A 235 -7.22 -3.20 15.19
C VAL A 235 -8.33 -2.16 15.30
N VAL A 236 -8.66 -1.76 16.53
CA VAL A 236 -9.68 -0.75 16.85
C VAL A 236 -9.15 0.35 17.77
N GLU A 237 -8.00 0.13 18.37
CA GLU A 237 -7.38 1.11 19.27
C GLU A 237 -6.50 2.09 18.50
N LYS A 238 -6.83 3.39 18.59
CA LYS A 238 -6.16 4.45 17.82
C LYS A 238 -4.64 4.53 18.03
N ASP A 239 -4.17 4.24 19.24
CA ASP A 239 -2.73 4.29 19.56
C ASP A 239 -1.99 3.08 18.95
N GLU A 240 -2.63 1.90 18.91
CA GLU A 240 -2.12 0.75 18.16
C GLU A 240 -2.13 1.02 16.66
N ILE A 241 -3.18 1.66 16.14
CA ILE A 241 -3.26 2.09 14.73
C ILE A 241 -2.09 3.01 14.37
N LYS A 242 -1.82 4.03 15.19
CA LYS A 242 -0.68 4.95 14.98
C LYS A 242 0.65 4.21 14.95
N LYS A 243 0.88 3.35 15.95
CA LYS A 243 2.11 2.57 16.05
C LYS A 243 2.32 1.69 14.81
N ASN A 244 1.30 0.93 14.42
CA ASN A 244 1.37 0.05 13.28
C ASN A 244 1.59 0.82 11.96
N LEU A 245 1.00 2.01 11.81
CA LEU A 245 1.19 2.86 10.64
C LEU A 245 2.63 3.39 10.53
N ILE A 246 3.28 3.68 11.66
CA ILE A 246 4.70 4.05 11.72
C ILE A 246 5.57 2.83 11.38
N ASP A 247 5.30 1.68 11.99
CA ASP A 247 6.08 0.46 11.82
C ASP A 247 5.98 -0.10 10.38
N GLN A 248 4.90 0.25 9.65
CA GLN A 248 4.65 -0.21 8.28
C GLN A 248 5.77 0.17 7.29
N LEU A 249 6.44 1.32 7.46
CA LEU A 249 7.43 1.77 6.49
C LEU A 249 8.66 0.85 6.40
N THR A 250 9.06 0.27 7.52
CA THR A 250 10.19 -0.66 7.62
C THR A 250 9.76 -2.11 7.77
N GLY A 251 8.46 -2.34 8.01
CA GLY A 251 7.86 -3.65 8.21
C GLY A 251 7.19 -4.20 6.96
N ALA A 252 7.04 -5.52 6.91
CA ALA A 252 6.41 -6.20 5.79
C ALA A 252 4.90 -5.92 5.69
N VAL A 253 4.41 -5.79 4.46
CA VAL A 253 2.98 -5.81 4.14
C VAL A 253 2.50 -7.25 4.12
N ARG A 254 1.82 -7.66 5.17
CA ARG A 254 1.27 -9.02 5.35
C ARG A 254 -0.13 -9.12 4.76
N TRP A 255 -0.25 -8.85 3.44
CA TRP A 255 -1.55 -8.78 2.78
C TRP A 255 -2.30 -10.11 2.81
N THR A 256 -1.62 -11.22 2.48
CA THR A 256 -2.21 -12.56 2.55
C THR A 256 -2.82 -12.83 3.92
N GLN A 257 -2.05 -12.61 4.98
CA GLN A 257 -2.48 -12.86 6.35
C GLN A 257 -3.61 -11.91 6.79
N SER A 258 -3.58 -10.64 6.34
CA SER A 258 -4.66 -9.68 6.61
C SER A 258 -5.98 -10.13 5.98
N ILE A 259 -5.98 -10.54 4.72
CA ILE A 259 -7.18 -11.04 4.05
C ILE A 259 -7.69 -12.33 4.68
N GLN A 260 -6.80 -13.27 5.02
CA GLN A 260 -7.16 -14.50 5.74
C GLN A 260 -7.82 -14.19 7.10
N ALA A 261 -7.28 -13.23 7.86
CA ALA A 261 -7.87 -12.79 9.13
C ALA A 261 -9.26 -12.18 8.91
N MET A 262 -9.43 -11.32 7.89
CA MET A 262 -10.74 -10.74 7.56
C MET A 262 -11.77 -11.81 7.21
N ILE A 263 -11.39 -12.84 6.45
CA ILE A 263 -12.25 -13.97 6.10
C ILE A 263 -12.62 -14.78 7.35
N ALA A 264 -11.65 -15.06 8.21
CA ALA A 264 -11.88 -15.76 9.47
C ALA A 264 -12.85 -14.98 10.39
N ASP A 265 -12.79 -13.64 10.36
CA ASP A 265 -13.70 -12.76 11.10
C ASP A 265 -15.04 -12.52 10.40
N GLY A 266 -15.30 -13.24 9.30
CA GLY A 266 -16.60 -13.32 8.62
C GLY A 266 -16.75 -12.47 7.36
N ALA A 267 -15.68 -11.89 6.81
CA ALA A 267 -15.74 -11.23 5.51
C ALA A 267 -15.96 -12.27 4.39
N SER A 268 -16.95 -12.04 3.55
CA SER A 268 -17.29 -12.89 2.40
C SER A 268 -17.42 -12.10 1.10
N HIS A 269 -17.44 -10.78 1.18
CA HIS A 269 -17.50 -9.87 0.05
C HIS A 269 -16.45 -8.76 0.23
N PHE A 270 -15.62 -8.55 -0.78
CA PHE A 270 -14.57 -7.54 -0.80
C PHE A 270 -14.78 -6.59 -1.98
N THR A 271 -14.85 -5.30 -1.72
CA THR A 271 -14.88 -4.28 -2.77
C THR A 271 -13.55 -3.51 -2.76
N GLU A 272 -12.79 -3.60 -3.86
CA GLU A 272 -11.62 -2.76 -4.08
C GLU A 272 -12.06 -1.37 -4.50
N ILE A 273 -11.67 -0.35 -3.71
CA ILE A 273 -12.02 1.04 -3.97
C ILE A 273 -10.76 1.82 -4.34
N GLY A 274 -10.67 2.19 -5.62
CA GLY A 274 -9.50 2.89 -6.13
C GLY A 274 -9.14 2.49 -7.56
N PRO A 275 -8.00 2.96 -8.08
CA PRO A 275 -7.61 2.69 -9.45
C PRO A 275 -7.20 1.23 -9.65
N GLY A 276 -7.62 0.65 -10.78
CA GLY A 276 -7.21 -0.71 -11.18
C GLY A 276 -8.01 -1.84 -10.55
N LYS A 277 -7.43 -3.06 -10.59
CA LYS A 277 -8.05 -4.32 -10.14
C LYS A 277 -7.04 -5.27 -9.49
N ILE A 278 -5.99 -4.73 -8.90
CA ILE A 278 -4.86 -5.53 -8.40
C ILE A 278 -5.28 -6.37 -7.20
N LEU A 279 -5.94 -5.73 -6.24
CA LEU A 279 -6.34 -6.43 -5.00
C LEU A 279 -7.41 -7.48 -5.25
N GLN A 280 -8.32 -7.26 -6.19
CA GLN A 280 -9.29 -8.27 -6.61
C GLN A 280 -8.59 -9.57 -7.03
N GLY A 281 -7.56 -9.43 -7.89
CA GLY A 281 -6.78 -10.58 -8.35
C GLY A 281 -5.99 -11.27 -7.24
N LEU A 282 -5.48 -10.53 -6.26
CA LEU A 282 -4.76 -11.09 -5.11
C LEU A 282 -5.72 -11.82 -4.17
N ILE A 283 -6.86 -11.23 -3.85
CA ILE A 283 -7.87 -11.82 -2.97
C ILE A 283 -8.40 -13.12 -3.55
N GLN A 284 -8.71 -13.16 -4.85
CA GLN A 284 -9.14 -14.38 -5.54
C GLN A 284 -8.09 -15.51 -5.55
N LYS A 285 -6.80 -15.16 -5.44
CA LYS A 285 -5.72 -16.16 -5.27
C LYS A 285 -5.57 -16.63 -3.82
N ILE A 286 -5.94 -15.79 -2.85
CA ILE A 286 -5.93 -16.15 -1.44
C ILE A 286 -7.11 -17.04 -1.11
N ASP A 287 -8.32 -16.66 -1.54
CA ASP A 287 -9.53 -17.46 -1.37
C ASP A 287 -10.49 -17.25 -2.56
N LYS A 288 -10.82 -18.32 -3.26
CA LYS A 288 -11.71 -18.31 -4.42
C LYS A 288 -13.20 -18.31 -4.06
N THR A 289 -13.54 -18.51 -2.80
CA THR A 289 -14.93 -18.63 -2.35
C THR A 289 -15.57 -17.30 -2.02
N VAL A 290 -14.75 -16.25 -1.81
CA VAL A 290 -15.23 -14.91 -1.51
C VAL A 290 -15.63 -14.15 -2.78
N GLN A 291 -16.62 -13.27 -2.64
CA GLN A 291 -17.00 -12.33 -3.70
C GLN A 291 -16.03 -11.17 -3.75
N VAL A 292 -15.68 -10.73 -4.97
CA VAL A 292 -14.78 -9.59 -5.17
C VAL A 292 -15.30 -8.74 -6.31
N ASP A 293 -15.41 -7.45 -6.07
CA ASP A 293 -15.73 -6.43 -7.08
C ASP A 293 -14.88 -5.16 -6.88
N GLY A 294 -15.18 -4.08 -7.60
CA GLY A 294 -14.45 -2.84 -7.47
C GLY A 294 -15.24 -1.60 -7.88
N VAL A 295 -14.83 -0.47 -7.29
CA VAL A 295 -15.32 0.89 -7.58
C VAL A 295 -14.12 1.78 -7.88
N SER A 296 -14.13 2.46 -9.04
CA SER A 296 -13.05 3.34 -9.49
C SER A 296 -13.56 4.62 -10.14
#